data_36e2397d2a4bb87020bb6346ab9670ff
#
_entry.id   36e2397d2a4bb87020bb6346ab9670ff
#
_cell.length_a   1.000
_cell.length_b   1.000
_cell.length_c   1.000
_cell.angle_alpha   90.00
_cell.angle_beta   90.00
_cell.angle_gamma   90.00
#
_symmetry.space_group_name_H-M   'P 1'
#
loop_
_entity.id
_entity.type
_entity.pdbx_description
1 polymer ?
#
loop_
_entity_poly.entity_id
_entity_poly.type
_entity_poly.pdbx_seq_one_letter_code
_entity_poly.pdbx_strand_id
1 'polypeptide(L)'
;PSEGDVGALSELYGMDASENYPLGVCIVTKFAIRREYRGGVLALRMISALCRYGARYDVEECYIDCVPGLEHYYQALGFQVCAPEFLHPENGTSIPMRLDLLRSLRRLSRPPGLVNLTVFLLRARMFKWSTRLKAVFRS
;
A
#
# COMPACT_ATOMS: atom_id res chain seq x y z
N PRO A 1 17.18 -10.77 1.00
CA PRO A 1 16.75 -9.69 0.12
C PRO A 1 17.79 -9.56 -0.99
N SER A 2 17.38 -9.81 -2.24
CA SER A 2 18.25 -9.45 -3.36
C SER A 2 18.35 -7.91 -3.32
N GLU A 3 19.57 -7.39 -3.27
CA GLU A 3 19.86 -6.01 -3.58
C GLU A 3 19.47 -5.77 -5.04
N GLY A 4 18.16 -5.54 -5.26
CA GLY A 4 17.66 -5.08 -6.53
C GLY A 4 18.15 -3.66 -6.73
N ASP A 5 18.59 -3.32 -7.92
CA ASP A 5 18.91 -1.94 -8.28
C ASP A 5 17.64 -1.08 -8.17
N VAL A 6 17.45 -0.46 -7.02
CA VAL A 6 16.37 0.51 -6.77
C VAL A 6 16.75 1.90 -7.31
N GLY A 7 17.97 2.07 -7.83
CA GLY A 7 18.49 3.39 -8.20
C GLY A 7 17.60 4.19 -9.13
N ALA A 8 17.11 3.59 -10.21
CA ALA A 8 16.22 4.27 -11.13
C ALA A 8 14.81 4.53 -10.57
N LEU A 9 14.37 3.73 -9.57
CA LEU A 9 13.06 3.86 -8.95
C LEU A 9 13.08 4.78 -7.73
N SER A 10 14.24 5.00 -7.11
CA SER A 10 14.35 5.81 -5.90
C SER A 10 13.86 7.24 -6.12
N GLU A 11 14.24 7.86 -7.21
CA GLU A 11 13.82 9.21 -7.59
C GLU A 11 12.31 9.25 -7.91
N LEU A 12 11.80 8.28 -8.70
CA LEU A 12 10.39 8.21 -9.08
C LEU A 12 9.45 8.05 -7.88
N TYR A 13 9.91 7.35 -6.84
CA TYR A 13 9.14 7.15 -5.61
C TYR A 13 9.45 8.20 -4.54
N GLY A 14 10.41 9.09 -4.77
CA GLY A 14 10.86 10.09 -3.79
C GLY A 14 11.52 9.44 -2.57
N MET A 15 12.13 8.27 -2.74
CA MET A 15 12.78 7.51 -1.65
C MET A 15 14.07 8.16 -1.18
N ASP A 16 14.77 8.82 -2.09
CA ASP A 16 16.02 9.53 -1.88
C ASP A 16 15.86 10.72 -0.91
N ALA A 17 14.65 11.24 -0.76
CA ALA A 17 14.32 12.26 0.21
C ALA A 17 14.05 11.68 1.64
N SER A 18 14.01 10.37 1.80
CA SER A 18 13.80 9.73 3.09
C SER A 18 15.10 9.69 3.91
N GLU A 19 14.99 10.01 5.21
CA GLU A 19 16.11 9.86 6.17
C GLU A 19 16.54 8.40 6.32
N ASN A 20 15.68 7.45 5.97
CA ASN A 20 15.94 6.00 6.06
C ASN A 20 16.60 5.42 4.81
N TYR A 21 16.74 6.21 3.75
CA TYR A 21 17.38 5.76 2.51
C TYR A 21 18.91 5.66 2.67
N PRO A 22 19.58 4.63 2.09
CA PRO A 22 19.02 3.52 1.31
C PRO A 22 18.67 2.27 2.14
N LEU A 23 19.09 2.16 3.37
CA LEU A 23 19.08 0.90 4.13
C LEU A 23 17.72 0.56 4.76
N GLY A 24 16.98 1.58 5.22
CA GLY A 24 15.72 1.42 5.93
C GLY A 24 14.49 1.43 5.02
N VAL A 25 14.63 1.27 3.71
CA VAL A 25 13.54 1.36 2.74
C VAL A 25 13.38 0.07 1.93
N CYS A 26 12.16 -0.23 1.50
CA CYS A 26 11.90 -1.28 0.54
C CYS A 26 10.82 -0.89 -0.47
N ILE A 27 10.87 -1.48 -1.66
CA ILE A 27 9.77 -1.42 -2.63
C ILE A 27 9.08 -2.77 -2.64
N VAL A 28 7.76 -2.76 -2.54
CA VAL A 28 6.92 -3.95 -2.72
C VAL A 28 6.28 -3.88 -4.08
N THR A 29 6.81 -4.64 -5.01
CA THR A 29 6.22 -4.84 -6.32
C THR A 29 5.08 -5.85 -6.24
N LYS A 30 4.04 -5.69 -7.06
CA LYS A 30 2.95 -6.67 -7.21
C LYS A 30 2.15 -6.93 -5.92
N PHE A 31 1.89 -5.88 -5.12
CA PHE A 31 0.93 -5.98 -4.03
C PHE A 31 -0.48 -6.11 -4.60
N ALA A 32 -0.91 -7.34 -4.83
CA ALA A 32 -2.18 -7.63 -5.46
C ALA A 32 -3.02 -8.62 -4.65
N ILE A 33 -4.31 -8.36 -4.58
CA ILE A 33 -5.30 -9.27 -3.98
C ILE A 33 -6.32 -9.65 -5.05
N ARG A 34 -6.57 -10.94 -5.21
CA ARG A 34 -7.59 -11.44 -6.13
C ARG A 34 -8.95 -10.81 -5.81
N ARG A 35 -9.72 -10.51 -6.85
CA ARG A 35 -10.96 -9.75 -6.76
C ARG A 35 -11.95 -10.34 -5.75
N GLU A 36 -12.06 -11.66 -5.69
CA GLU A 36 -12.94 -12.38 -4.76
C GLU A 36 -12.59 -12.19 -3.28
N TYR A 37 -11.31 -11.89 -2.98
CA TYR A 37 -10.81 -11.68 -1.60
C TYR A 37 -10.64 -10.23 -1.22
N ARG A 38 -10.95 -9.28 -2.13
CA ARG A 38 -10.88 -7.84 -1.84
C ARG A 38 -12.00 -7.45 -0.88
N GLY A 39 -11.71 -6.47 -0.01
CA GLY A 39 -12.69 -5.94 0.94
C GLY A 39 -12.86 -6.78 2.22
N GLY A 40 -11.99 -7.77 2.43
CA GLY A 40 -11.92 -8.56 3.66
C GLY A 40 -10.69 -8.22 4.51
N VAL A 41 -10.47 -9.01 5.56
CA VAL A 41 -9.33 -8.87 6.48
C VAL A 41 -7.99 -9.27 5.86
N LEU A 42 -7.99 -9.85 4.64
CA LEU A 42 -6.77 -10.33 3.99
C LEU A 42 -5.76 -9.21 3.76
N ALA A 43 -6.21 -8.05 3.28
CA ALA A 43 -5.34 -6.89 3.08
C ALA A 43 -4.65 -6.46 4.38
N LEU A 44 -5.38 -6.41 5.50
CA LEU A 44 -4.82 -6.09 6.82
C LEU A 44 -3.81 -7.12 7.28
N ARG A 45 -4.07 -8.41 7.02
CA ARG A 45 -3.13 -9.49 7.34
C ARG A 45 -1.85 -9.36 6.52
N MET A 46 -1.95 -9.00 5.23
CA MET A 46 -0.79 -8.76 4.36
C MET A 46 0.02 -7.56 4.87
N ILE A 47 -0.62 -6.43 5.21
CA ILE A 47 0.08 -5.27 5.80
C ILE A 47 0.73 -5.64 7.13
N SER A 48 0.02 -6.37 8.00
CA SER A 48 0.60 -6.84 9.25
C SER A 48 1.82 -7.76 9.06
N ALA A 49 1.80 -8.61 8.04
CA ALA A 49 2.95 -9.45 7.68
C ALA A 49 4.12 -8.60 7.16
N LEU A 50 3.82 -7.62 6.30
CA LEU A 50 4.81 -6.67 5.78
C LEU A 50 5.47 -5.87 6.91
N CYS A 51 4.68 -5.34 7.86
CA CYS A 51 5.23 -4.60 9.02
C CYS A 51 6.13 -5.49 9.90
N ARG A 52 5.75 -6.76 10.12
CA ARG A 52 6.60 -7.71 10.87
C ARG A 52 7.88 -8.06 10.12
N TYR A 53 7.79 -8.19 8.80
CA TYR A 53 8.96 -8.39 7.96
C TYR A 53 9.91 -7.20 8.06
N GLY A 54 9.40 -5.97 7.89
CA GLY A 54 10.18 -4.74 8.05
C GLY A 54 10.89 -4.68 9.40
N ALA A 55 10.16 -4.92 10.49
CA ALA A 55 10.74 -4.91 11.84
C ALA A 55 11.83 -5.98 12.03
N ARG A 56 11.80 -7.09 11.29
CA ARG A 56 12.83 -8.14 11.36
C ARG A 56 14.10 -7.79 10.60
N TYR A 57 13.99 -6.96 9.57
CA TYR A 57 15.09 -6.62 8.65
C TYR A 57 15.49 -5.15 8.69
N ASP A 58 15.10 -4.45 9.76
CA ASP A 58 15.38 -3.02 9.98
C ASP A 58 14.89 -2.12 8.84
N VAL A 59 13.78 -2.53 8.20
CA VAL A 59 13.10 -1.72 7.18
C VAL A 59 12.03 -0.89 7.86
N GLU A 60 12.10 0.43 7.72
CA GLU A 60 11.19 1.38 8.34
C GLU A 60 10.10 1.87 7.40
N GLU A 61 10.40 1.96 6.13
CA GLU A 61 9.48 2.47 5.10
C GLU A 61 9.32 1.50 3.95
N CYS A 62 8.07 1.35 3.51
CA CYS A 62 7.69 0.52 2.38
C CYS A 62 7.04 1.38 1.30
N TYR A 63 7.51 1.24 0.09
CA TYR A 63 7.00 1.95 -1.08
C TYR A 63 6.28 0.99 -2.02
N ILE A 64 5.19 1.46 -2.58
CA ILE A 64 4.39 0.81 -3.63
C ILE A 64 4.00 1.84 -4.67
N ASP A 65 3.54 1.40 -5.81
CA ASP A 65 2.76 2.23 -6.73
C ASP A 65 1.35 1.68 -6.91
N CYS A 66 0.42 2.54 -7.21
CA CYS A 66 -0.94 2.16 -7.53
C CYS A 66 -1.45 2.87 -8.78
N VAL A 67 -2.37 2.23 -9.48
CA VAL A 67 -3.06 2.89 -10.60
C VAL A 67 -4.03 3.95 -10.09
N PRO A 68 -4.25 5.05 -10.85
CA PRO A 68 -5.20 6.10 -10.48
C PRO A 68 -6.59 5.53 -10.13
N GLY A 69 -7.17 6.07 -9.06
CA GLY A 69 -8.46 5.64 -8.52
C GLY A 69 -8.39 4.55 -7.45
N LEU A 70 -7.20 3.99 -7.15
CA LEU A 70 -7.01 3.07 -6.03
C LEU A 70 -6.38 3.73 -4.79
N GLU A 71 -6.04 5.01 -4.84
CA GLU A 71 -5.35 5.74 -3.78
C GLU A 71 -6.10 5.65 -2.46
N HIS A 72 -7.42 5.88 -2.49
CA HIS A 72 -8.25 5.80 -1.28
C HIS A 72 -8.25 4.41 -0.63
N TYR A 73 -8.14 3.35 -1.45
CA TYR A 73 -8.02 2.00 -0.93
C TYR A 73 -6.71 1.81 -0.18
N TYR A 74 -5.58 2.23 -0.76
CA TYR A 74 -4.28 2.13 -0.12
C TYR A 74 -4.13 3.08 1.07
N GLN A 75 -4.73 4.28 1.00
CA GLN A 75 -4.80 5.21 2.13
C GLN A 75 -5.54 4.59 3.32
N ALA A 76 -6.61 3.84 3.08
CA ALA A 76 -7.31 3.11 4.15
C ALA A 76 -6.44 2.02 4.79
N LEU A 77 -5.44 1.50 4.08
CA LEU A 77 -4.44 0.56 4.60
C LEU A 77 -3.27 1.26 5.32
N GLY A 78 -3.20 2.58 5.26
CA GLY A 78 -2.19 3.40 5.95
C GLY A 78 -1.11 3.99 5.05
N PHE A 79 -1.16 3.72 3.74
CA PHE A 79 -0.25 4.33 2.77
C PHE A 79 -0.58 5.81 2.56
N GLN A 80 0.43 6.58 2.18
CA GLN A 80 0.32 8.00 1.83
C GLN A 80 0.98 8.23 0.48
N VAL A 81 0.38 9.07 -0.37
CA VAL A 81 1.02 9.55 -1.60
C VAL A 81 2.31 10.28 -1.22
N CYS A 82 3.43 9.93 -1.83
CA CYS A 82 4.74 10.43 -1.45
C CYS A 82 5.50 11.16 -2.56
N ALA A 83 5.07 11.02 -3.82
CA ALA A 83 5.66 11.73 -4.95
C ALA A 83 4.59 11.95 -6.04
N PRO A 84 4.86 12.78 -7.06
CA PRO A 84 3.98 12.96 -8.22
C PRO A 84 3.73 11.65 -8.97
N GLU A 85 2.62 11.57 -9.69
CA GLU A 85 2.36 10.47 -10.61
C GLU A 85 3.42 10.37 -11.70
N PHE A 86 3.72 9.16 -12.13
CA PHE A 86 4.69 8.87 -13.18
C PHE A 86 4.17 7.80 -14.14
N LEU A 87 4.81 7.67 -15.30
CA LEU A 87 4.50 6.64 -16.27
C LEU A 87 5.35 5.39 -15.99
N HIS A 88 4.73 4.37 -15.38
CA HIS A 88 5.38 3.09 -15.16
C HIS A 88 5.44 2.28 -16.47
N PRO A 89 6.59 1.66 -16.83
CA PRO A 89 6.74 0.95 -18.10
C PRO A 89 5.73 -0.18 -18.33
N GLU A 90 5.34 -0.89 -17.26
CA GLU A 90 4.42 -2.03 -17.35
C GLU A 90 2.97 -1.67 -17.00
N ASN A 91 2.75 -0.71 -16.10
CA ASN A 91 1.44 -0.47 -15.47
C ASN A 91 0.74 0.80 -15.98
N GLY A 92 1.42 1.61 -16.81
CA GLY A 92 0.91 2.92 -17.22
C GLY A 92 1.05 3.96 -16.10
N THR A 93 0.13 4.93 -16.05
CA THR A 93 0.16 5.96 -15.00
C THR A 93 0.07 5.32 -13.63
N SER A 94 1.06 5.61 -12.78
CA SER A 94 1.21 5.08 -11.43
C SER A 94 1.40 6.20 -10.42
N ILE A 95 0.85 6.04 -9.25
CA ILE A 95 0.93 6.97 -8.12
C ILE A 95 1.79 6.34 -7.04
N PRO A 96 2.97 6.90 -6.72
CA PRO A 96 3.83 6.35 -5.68
C PRO A 96 3.25 6.62 -4.30
N MET A 97 3.29 5.60 -3.45
CA MET A 97 2.76 5.66 -2.10
C MET A 97 3.73 5.03 -1.10
N ARG A 98 3.80 5.59 0.09
CA ARG A 98 4.67 5.19 1.19
C ARG A 98 3.87 4.72 2.39
N LEU A 99 4.35 3.68 3.06
CA LEU A 99 3.86 3.18 4.35
C LEU A 99 5.00 3.20 5.37
N ASP A 100 4.80 3.91 6.47
CA ASP A 100 5.64 3.81 7.67
C ASP A 100 5.29 2.50 8.39
N LEU A 101 6.22 1.55 8.36
CA LEU A 101 6.02 0.20 8.89
C LEU A 101 5.97 0.18 10.42
N LEU A 102 6.82 0.95 11.09
CA LEU A 102 6.86 1.00 12.56
C LEU A 102 5.59 1.64 13.13
N ARG A 103 5.16 2.75 12.54
CA ARG A 103 3.91 3.43 12.92
C ARG A 103 2.70 2.54 12.68
N SER A 104 2.70 1.82 11.56
CA SER A 104 1.62 0.89 11.20
C SER A 104 1.59 -0.32 12.13
N LEU A 105 2.75 -0.88 12.51
CA LEU A 105 2.85 -1.96 13.48
C LEU A 105 2.29 -1.54 14.84
N ARG A 106 2.64 -0.36 15.33
CA ARG A 106 2.11 0.20 16.59
C ARG A 106 0.58 0.38 16.54
N ARG A 107 0.03 0.79 15.40
CA ARG A 107 -1.43 0.89 15.21
C ARG A 107 -2.13 -0.47 15.22
N LEU A 108 -1.53 -1.46 14.54
CA LEU A 108 -2.07 -2.82 14.46
C LEU A 108 -1.93 -3.60 15.77
N SER A 109 -0.95 -3.26 16.62
CA SER A 109 -0.72 -3.87 17.92
C SER A 109 -1.68 -3.32 18.99
N ARG A 110 -2.31 -2.17 18.76
CA ARG A 110 -3.39 -1.71 19.63
C ARG A 110 -4.66 -2.49 19.27
N PRO A 111 -5.43 -2.99 20.26
CA PRO A 111 -6.69 -3.62 19.96
C PRO A 111 -7.52 -2.63 19.12
N PRO A 112 -7.98 -3.02 17.93
CA PRO A 112 -8.80 -2.14 17.11
C PRO A 112 -10.01 -1.79 17.93
N GLY A 113 -10.19 -0.52 18.26
CA GLY A 113 -11.48 -0.07 18.74
C GLY A 113 -12.51 -0.56 17.72
N LEU A 114 -13.57 -1.23 18.17
CA LEU A 114 -14.63 -1.80 17.31
C LEU A 114 -15.06 -0.86 16.17
N VAL A 115 -15.02 0.45 16.41
CA VAL A 115 -15.33 1.50 15.45
C VAL A 115 -14.36 1.53 14.25
N ASN A 116 -13.05 1.35 14.47
CA ASN A 116 -12.06 1.43 13.39
C ASN A 116 -12.12 0.21 12.46
N LEU A 117 -12.38 -0.97 13.02
CA LEU A 117 -12.55 -2.19 12.22
C LEU A 117 -13.84 -2.12 11.41
N THR A 118 -14.93 -1.63 12.00
CA THR A 118 -16.23 -1.47 11.32
C THR A 118 -16.14 -0.45 10.18
N VAL A 119 -15.49 0.70 10.40
CA VAL A 119 -15.28 1.73 9.35
C VAL A 119 -14.42 1.19 8.22
N PHE A 120 -13.36 0.44 8.53
CA PHE A 120 -12.52 -0.18 7.51
C PHE A 120 -13.31 -1.21 6.68
N LEU A 121 -14.07 -2.09 7.32
CA LEU A 121 -14.89 -3.09 6.64
C LEU A 121 -16.01 -2.47 5.82
N LEU A 122 -16.63 -1.38 6.29
CA LEU A 122 -17.64 -0.62 5.55
C LEU A 122 -17.03 0.04 4.30
N ARG A 123 -15.88 0.71 4.42
CA ARG A 123 -15.17 1.32 3.28
C ARG A 123 -14.74 0.27 2.25
N ALA A 124 -14.24 -0.86 2.70
CA ALA A 124 -13.86 -1.97 1.83
C ALA A 124 -15.08 -2.59 1.10
N ARG A 125 -16.25 -2.66 1.75
CA ARG A 125 -17.52 -3.06 1.12
C ARG A 125 -18.03 -2.05 0.11
N MET A 126 -17.97 -0.77 0.42
CA MET A 126 -18.37 0.30 -0.53
C MET A 126 -17.52 0.28 -1.80
N PHE A 127 -16.22 0.04 -1.67
CA PHE A 127 -15.32 -0.11 -2.82
C PHE A 127 -15.72 -1.32 -3.69
N LYS A 128 -16.11 -2.44 -3.08
CA LYS A 128 -16.61 -3.63 -3.81
C LYS A 128 -17.91 -3.34 -4.58
N TRP A 129 -18.75 -2.45 -4.07
CA TRP A 129 -20.00 -2.01 -4.72
C TRP A 129 -19.75 -1.05 -5.87
N SER A 130 -18.86 -0.07 -5.70
CA SER A 130 -18.55 0.90 -6.76
C SER A 130 -17.92 0.25 -7.99
N THR A 131 -17.07 -0.77 -7.80
CA THR A 131 -16.48 -1.54 -8.90
C THR A 131 -17.48 -2.44 -9.61
N ARG A 132 -18.52 -2.94 -8.91
CA ARG A 132 -19.63 -3.68 -9.54
C ARG A 132 -20.52 -2.79 -10.39
N LEU A 133 -20.88 -1.60 -9.93
CA LEU A 133 -21.67 -0.65 -10.70
C LEU A 133 -20.96 -0.20 -11.98
N LYS A 134 -19.65 0.11 -11.93
CA LYS A 134 -18.87 0.47 -13.11
C LYS A 134 -18.76 -0.67 -14.15
N ALA A 135 -18.82 -1.93 -13.73
CA ALA A 135 -18.80 -3.08 -14.64
C ALA A 135 -20.15 -3.28 -15.35
N VAL A 136 -21.28 -2.92 -14.70
CA VAL A 136 -22.63 -3.02 -15.29
C VAL A 136 -22.90 -1.91 -16.31
N PHE A 137 -22.32 -0.70 -16.13
CA PHE A 137 -22.50 0.43 -17.05
C PHE A 137 -21.49 0.46 -18.22
N ARG A 138 -20.65 -0.56 -18.39
CA ARG A 138 -19.68 -0.71 -19.50
C ARG A 138 -20.01 -1.86 -20.46
N SER A 139 -21.17 -2.49 -20.32
CA SER A 139 -21.72 -3.49 -21.27
C SER A 139 -22.68 -2.84 -22.26
#